data_a6c422bbff242ed76c092cbf04a197d6
#
_entry.id   a6c422bbff242ed76c092cbf04a197d6
#
_cell.length_a   1.000
_cell.length_b   1.000
_cell.length_c   1.000
_cell.angle_alpha   90.00
_cell.angle_beta   90.00
_cell.angle_gamma   90.00
#
_symmetry.space_group_name_H-M   'P 1'
#
loop_
_entity.id
_entity.type
_entity.pdbx_description
1 polymer ?
#
loop_
_entity_poly.entity_id
_entity_poly.type
_entity_poly.pdbx_seq_one_letter_code
_entity_poly.pdbx_strand_id
1 'polypeptide(L)'
;MPQTTIRQRTSEEEQRFRSQLQEFNEFLINLGLASDKRIVDPVEREKKRIAVIREDNYHNTNKLLKNYRKIAWSVKTAPYDIADLLGQEFDNVDRLLSALDISSDNALVQCEHVIDLLKDHRRMIRALHTAIAKIMIYPDHGEEMYALIIEKYISEERQENFEEYFCLKNSISKATYNRMHRLATRLISQELWRVPSNEYELFLRVIALCDNDV
;
A
#
# COMPACT_ATOMS: atom_id res chain seq x y z
N MET A 1 9.67 0.54 -29.47
CA MET A 1 10.22 1.24 -28.29
C MET A 1 11.53 0.59 -27.91
N PRO A 2 12.66 1.29 -27.81
CA PRO A 2 13.94 0.67 -27.49
C PRO A 2 13.93 0.25 -26.01
N GLN A 3 14.16 -1.03 -25.76
CA GLN A 3 14.44 -1.57 -24.43
C GLN A 3 15.81 -1.05 -23.99
N THR A 4 15.83 -0.21 -22.95
CA THR A 4 17.07 0.24 -22.32
C THR A 4 17.63 -0.93 -21.51
N THR A 5 18.51 -1.69 -22.14
CA THR A 5 19.26 -2.77 -21.49
C THR A 5 20.22 -2.11 -20.48
N ILE A 6 19.93 -2.23 -19.19
CA ILE A 6 20.85 -1.82 -18.12
C ILE A 6 22.07 -2.75 -18.21
N ARG A 7 23.18 -2.23 -18.77
CA ARG A 7 24.45 -2.94 -18.90
C ARG A 7 25.00 -3.19 -17.49
N GLN A 8 25.08 -4.44 -17.09
CA GLN A 8 25.79 -4.82 -15.86
C GLN A 8 27.28 -4.45 -16.03
N ARG A 9 27.80 -3.64 -15.09
CA ARG A 9 29.21 -3.27 -15.07
C ARG A 9 30.06 -4.50 -14.75
N THR A 10 31.20 -4.62 -15.37
CA THR A 10 32.19 -5.67 -15.01
C THR A 10 32.81 -5.34 -13.65
N SER A 11 33.35 -6.35 -12.96
CA SER A 11 33.97 -6.18 -11.63
C SER A 11 35.09 -5.12 -11.62
N GLU A 12 35.83 -4.99 -12.73
CA GLU A 12 36.91 -3.99 -12.91
C GLU A 12 36.33 -2.57 -13.08
N GLU A 13 35.23 -2.42 -13.81
CA GLU A 13 34.54 -1.14 -13.96
C GLU A 13 33.95 -0.67 -12.64
N GLU A 14 33.46 -1.58 -11.82
CA GLU A 14 32.99 -1.27 -10.46
C GLU A 14 34.13 -0.83 -9.53
N GLN A 15 35.29 -1.49 -9.61
CA GLN A 15 36.44 -1.10 -8.80
C GLN A 15 36.98 0.27 -9.20
N ARG A 16 37.10 0.57 -10.49
CA ARG A 16 37.51 1.88 -11.01
C ARG A 16 36.54 2.97 -10.58
N PHE A 17 35.26 2.72 -10.67
CA PHE A 17 34.23 3.66 -10.25
C PHE A 17 34.30 3.94 -8.74
N ARG A 18 34.53 2.92 -7.92
CA ARG A 18 34.71 3.07 -6.46
C ARG A 18 35.96 3.90 -6.12
N SER A 19 37.08 3.66 -6.80
CA SER A 19 38.30 4.45 -6.61
C SER A 19 38.08 5.94 -6.96
N GLN A 20 37.47 6.23 -8.10
CA GLN A 20 37.16 7.61 -8.52
C GLN A 20 36.19 8.33 -7.56
N LEU A 21 35.21 7.62 -7.03
CA LEU A 21 34.27 8.15 -6.05
C LEU A 21 34.96 8.46 -4.71
N GLN A 22 35.91 7.64 -4.32
CA GLN A 22 36.69 7.85 -3.10
C GLN A 22 37.60 9.06 -3.25
N GLU A 23 38.35 9.18 -4.34
CA GLU A 23 39.18 10.34 -4.66
C GLU A 23 38.39 11.65 -4.71
N PHE A 24 37.20 11.62 -5.33
CA PHE A 24 36.33 12.79 -5.39
C PHE A 24 35.78 13.20 -4.00
N ASN A 25 35.45 12.25 -3.16
CA ASN A 25 35.01 12.51 -1.79
C ASN A 25 36.15 13.07 -0.91
N GLU A 26 37.34 12.50 -1.02
CA GLU A 26 38.53 13.04 -0.33
C GLU A 26 38.81 14.48 -0.76
N PHE A 27 38.65 14.77 -2.05
CA PHE A 27 38.74 16.12 -2.58
C PHE A 27 37.69 17.07 -1.97
N LEU A 28 36.43 16.63 -1.85
CA LEU A 28 35.35 17.43 -1.24
C LEU A 28 35.57 17.65 0.27
N ILE A 29 36.12 16.67 0.98
CA ILE A 29 36.48 16.78 2.40
C ILE A 29 37.60 17.82 2.58
N ASN A 30 38.64 17.76 1.74
CA ASN A 30 39.77 18.68 1.77
C ASN A 30 39.36 20.14 1.45
N LEU A 31 38.28 20.32 0.67
CA LEU A 31 37.67 21.62 0.40
C LEU A 31 36.70 22.10 1.51
N GLY A 32 36.48 21.29 2.57
CA GLY A 32 35.50 21.60 3.61
C GLY A 32 34.06 21.56 3.16
N LEU A 33 33.77 20.99 1.98
CA LEU A 33 32.43 20.88 1.39
C LEU A 33 31.71 19.58 1.77
N ALA A 34 32.43 18.59 2.30
CA ALA A 34 31.88 17.38 2.85
C ALA A 34 32.46 17.10 4.25
N SER A 35 31.64 16.57 5.16
CA SER A 35 32.12 16.13 6.47
C SER A 35 32.67 14.70 6.39
N ASP A 36 33.67 14.40 7.22
CA ASP A 36 34.31 13.07 7.36
C ASP A 36 33.36 11.99 7.95
N LYS A 37 32.07 12.06 7.59
CA LYS A 37 31.13 10.99 7.88
C LYS A 37 31.38 9.88 6.87
N ARG A 38 31.88 8.74 7.37
CA ARG A 38 32.18 7.49 6.66
C ARG A 38 31.43 7.36 5.33
N ILE A 39 32.17 7.28 4.24
CA ILE A 39 31.64 7.01 2.89
C ILE A 39 30.89 5.70 2.96
N VAL A 40 29.57 5.75 3.06
CA VAL A 40 28.75 4.57 2.98
C VAL A 40 28.74 4.14 1.51
N ASP A 41 29.19 2.91 1.22
CA ASP A 41 29.17 2.31 -0.11
C ASP A 41 27.81 2.65 -0.79
N PRO A 42 27.81 3.22 -2.02
CA PRO A 42 26.58 3.54 -2.73
C PRO A 42 25.61 2.37 -2.83
N VAL A 43 26.13 1.14 -2.96
CA VAL A 43 25.33 -0.10 -2.98
C VAL A 43 24.69 -0.36 -1.61
N GLU A 44 25.44 -0.13 -0.53
CA GLU A 44 24.91 -0.28 0.84
C GLU A 44 23.88 0.81 1.17
N ARG A 45 24.09 2.03 0.69
CA ARG A 45 23.15 3.13 0.81
C ARG A 45 21.83 2.82 0.08
N GLU A 46 21.90 2.30 -1.14
CA GLU A 46 20.72 1.92 -1.90
C GLU A 46 20.01 0.73 -1.27
N LYS A 47 20.73 -0.29 -0.78
CA LYS A 47 20.14 -1.39 -0.01
C LYS A 47 19.39 -0.90 1.23
N LYS A 48 19.98 0.04 1.98
CA LYS A 48 19.32 0.66 3.15
C LYS A 48 18.09 1.45 2.74
N ARG A 49 18.16 2.24 1.66
CA ARG A 49 17.01 2.97 1.11
C ARG A 49 15.88 2.04 0.73
N ILE A 50 16.16 0.96 -0.01
CA ILE A 50 15.17 -0.05 -0.39
C ILE A 50 14.57 -0.74 0.84
N ALA A 51 15.38 -1.02 1.86
CA ALA A 51 14.91 -1.63 3.09
C ALA A 51 13.93 -0.71 3.85
N VAL A 52 14.24 0.59 3.94
CA VAL A 52 13.33 1.59 4.53
C VAL A 52 12.02 1.68 3.76
N ILE A 53 12.07 1.80 2.43
CA ILE A 53 10.85 1.84 1.59
C ILE A 53 10.00 0.57 1.79
N ARG A 54 10.62 -0.60 1.88
CA ARG A 54 9.89 -1.86 2.13
C ARG A 54 9.23 -1.90 3.51
N GLU A 55 9.88 -1.35 4.52
CA GLU A 55 9.31 -1.28 5.88
C GLU A 55 8.16 -0.28 5.93
N ASP A 56 8.31 0.89 5.31
CA ASP A 56 7.24 1.89 5.20
C ASP A 56 6.03 1.31 4.45
N ASN A 57 6.24 0.61 3.33
CA ASN A 57 5.18 -0.04 2.58
C ASN A 57 4.48 -1.13 3.40
N TYR A 58 5.23 -1.92 4.17
CA TYR A 58 4.65 -2.90 5.08
C TYR A 58 3.79 -2.23 6.16
N HIS A 59 4.29 -1.14 6.76
CA HIS A 59 3.56 -0.38 7.77
C HIS A 59 2.28 0.24 7.20
N ASN A 60 2.36 0.85 6.02
CA ASN A 60 1.21 1.42 5.31
C ASN A 60 0.19 0.34 4.94
N THR A 61 0.62 -0.85 4.51
CA THR A 61 -0.28 -1.98 4.26
C THR A 61 -1.02 -2.42 5.53
N ASN A 62 -0.34 -2.48 6.67
CA ASN A 62 -0.98 -2.76 7.96
C ASN A 62 -2.04 -1.72 8.33
N LYS A 63 -1.76 -0.44 8.10
CA LYS A 63 -2.75 0.63 8.31
C LYS A 63 -3.97 0.48 7.41
N LEU A 64 -3.77 0.21 6.13
CA LEU A 64 -4.87 -0.05 5.19
C LEU A 64 -5.73 -1.24 5.62
N LEU A 65 -5.12 -2.36 5.98
CA LEU A 65 -5.85 -3.54 6.47
C LEU A 65 -6.67 -3.23 7.73
N LYS A 66 -6.09 -2.54 8.71
CA LYS A 66 -6.77 -2.15 9.95
C LYS A 66 -7.97 -1.23 9.70
N ASN A 67 -7.87 -0.33 8.73
CA ASN A 67 -8.92 0.63 8.37
C ASN A 67 -9.86 0.12 7.28
N TYR A 68 -9.65 -1.10 6.75
CA TYR A 68 -10.45 -1.62 5.65
C TYR A 68 -11.96 -1.49 5.88
N ARG A 69 -12.45 -1.89 7.05
CA ARG A 69 -13.90 -1.85 7.35
C ARG A 69 -14.46 -0.43 7.35
N LYS A 70 -13.69 0.56 7.86
CA LYS A 70 -14.10 1.98 7.81
C LYS A 70 -14.20 2.46 6.37
N ILE A 71 -13.19 2.16 5.55
CA ILE A 71 -13.14 2.54 4.15
C ILE A 71 -14.26 1.85 3.35
N ALA A 72 -14.48 0.56 3.57
CA ALA A 72 -15.56 -0.18 2.94
C ALA A 72 -16.94 0.36 3.34
N TRP A 73 -17.10 0.74 4.61
CA TRP A 73 -18.33 1.37 5.10
C TRP A 73 -18.55 2.73 4.41
N SER A 74 -17.54 3.60 4.32
CA SER A 74 -17.68 4.90 3.65
C SER A 74 -18.06 4.75 2.17
N VAL A 75 -17.52 3.76 1.48
CA VAL A 75 -17.92 3.45 0.09
C VAL A 75 -19.37 2.96 0.01
N LYS A 76 -19.84 2.21 1.00
CA LYS A 76 -21.21 1.67 1.08
C LYS A 76 -22.24 2.77 1.39
N THR A 77 -21.88 3.76 2.22
CA THR A 77 -22.78 4.83 2.67
C THR A 77 -22.79 6.06 1.76
N ALA A 78 -21.71 6.31 1.03
CA ALA A 78 -21.58 7.47 0.15
C ALA A 78 -22.76 7.71 -0.81
N PRO A 79 -23.42 6.68 -1.40
CA PRO A 79 -24.60 6.90 -2.21
C PRO A 79 -25.76 7.57 -1.46
N TYR A 80 -25.94 7.25 -0.18
CA TYR A 80 -26.99 7.84 0.66
C TYR A 80 -26.65 9.30 0.99
N ASP A 81 -25.40 9.56 1.37
CA ASP A 81 -24.94 10.93 1.70
C ASP A 81 -25.07 11.87 0.49
N ILE A 82 -24.76 11.38 -0.71
CA ILE A 82 -24.87 12.16 -1.95
C ILE A 82 -26.32 12.25 -2.42
N ALA A 83 -27.14 11.21 -2.21
CA ALA A 83 -28.58 11.25 -2.49
C ALA A 83 -29.27 12.35 -1.71
N ASP A 84 -28.95 12.49 -0.42
CA ASP A 84 -29.46 13.56 0.44
C ASP A 84 -29.07 14.95 -0.07
N LEU A 85 -27.83 15.12 -0.55
CA LEU A 85 -27.33 16.40 -1.08
C LEU A 85 -27.94 16.75 -2.45
N LEU A 86 -28.18 15.76 -3.31
CA LEU A 86 -28.70 15.97 -4.66
C LEU A 86 -30.22 15.85 -4.76
N GLY A 87 -30.91 15.39 -3.71
CA GLY A 87 -32.32 15.09 -3.76
C GLY A 87 -32.70 13.96 -4.71
N GLN A 88 -31.77 13.07 -5.01
CA GLN A 88 -31.96 11.91 -5.92
C GLN A 88 -31.48 10.64 -5.21
N GLU A 89 -32.28 9.56 -5.34
CA GLU A 89 -31.90 8.26 -4.80
C GLU A 89 -31.01 7.48 -5.78
N PHE A 90 -29.97 6.85 -5.26
CA PHE A 90 -29.06 5.99 -6.00
C PHE A 90 -29.01 4.60 -5.37
N ASP A 91 -29.35 3.57 -6.12
CA ASP A 91 -29.38 2.19 -5.64
C ASP A 91 -27.97 1.64 -5.28
N ASN A 92 -26.94 2.19 -5.89
CA ASN A 92 -25.56 1.77 -5.66
C ASN A 92 -24.54 2.78 -6.21
N VAL A 93 -23.28 2.60 -5.78
CA VAL A 93 -22.13 3.46 -6.16
C VAL A 93 -21.92 3.51 -7.69
N ASP A 94 -22.16 2.43 -8.41
CA ASP A 94 -21.97 2.41 -9.87
C ASP A 94 -22.96 3.33 -10.59
N ARG A 95 -24.24 3.31 -10.17
CA ARG A 95 -25.26 4.21 -10.70
C ARG A 95 -24.99 5.66 -10.36
N LEU A 96 -24.57 5.92 -9.11
CA LEU A 96 -24.12 7.24 -8.68
C LEU A 96 -23.01 7.76 -9.58
N LEU A 97 -21.91 7.03 -9.72
CA LEU A 97 -20.76 7.44 -10.55
C LEU A 97 -21.13 7.63 -12.01
N SER A 98 -22.00 6.77 -12.55
CA SER A 98 -22.50 6.89 -13.94
C SER A 98 -23.38 8.14 -14.13
N ALA A 99 -24.22 8.48 -13.16
CA ALA A 99 -25.04 9.68 -13.22
C ALA A 99 -24.20 10.95 -13.16
N LEU A 100 -23.11 10.94 -12.37
CA LEU A 100 -22.20 12.07 -12.22
C LEU A 100 -21.35 12.32 -13.47
N ASP A 101 -20.98 11.28 -14.20
CA ASP A 101 -20.24 11.42 -15.48
C ASP A 101 -21.08 12.08 -16.60
N ILE A 102 -22.41 12.10 -16.44
CA ILE A 102 -23.37 12.59 -17.47
C ILE A 102 -23.86 14.01 -17.15
N SER A 103 -23.87 14.46 -15.89
CA SER A 103 -24.51 15.71 -15.50
C SER A 103 -23.51 16.86 -15.32
N SER A 104 -23.88 18.02 -15.88
CA SER A 104 -23.10 19.28 -15.86
C SER A 104 -23.59 20.30 -14.83
N ASP A 105 -24.34 19.89 -13.82
CA ASP A 105 -25.02 20.79 -12.88
C ASP A 105 -24.11 21.32 -11.76
N ASN A 106 -24.31 22.57 -11.36
CA ASN A 106 -23.58 23.27 -10.29
C ASN A 106 -23.67 22.57 -8.92
N ALA A 107 -24.71 21.75 -8.67
CA ALA A 107 -24.82 20.95 -7.47
C ALA A 107 -23.72 19.89 -7.34
N LEU A 108 -23.20 19.42 -8.48
CA LEU A 108 -22.10 18.44 -8.54
C LEU A 108 -20.77 19.01 -8.08
N VAL A 109 -20.51 20.30 -8.31
CA VAL A 109 -19.27 20.96 -7.88
C VAL A 109 -19.11 20.90 -6.35
N GLN A 110 -20.22 20.99 -5.61
CA GLN A 110 -20.20 20.88 -4.14
C GLN A 110 -19.91 19.47 -3.66
N CYS A 111 -20.24 18.46 -4.48
CA CYS A 111 -19.99 17.05 -4.18
C CYS A 111 -18.67 16.52 -4.76
N GLU A 112 -17.96 17.29 -5.57
CA GLU A 112 -16.78 16.85 -6.33
C GLU A 112 -15.71 16.20 -5.43
N HIS A 113 -15.43 16.83 -4.29
CA HIS A 113 -14.46 16.29 -3.33
C HIS A 113 -14.89 14.94 -2.74
N VAL A 114 -16.17 14.78 -2.41
CA VAL A 114 -16.71 13.53 -1.86
C VAL A 114 -16.69 12.43 -2.92
N ILE A 115 -16.97 12.80 -4.17
CA ILE A 115 -16.97 11.89 -5.31
C ILE A 115 -15.56 11.38 -5.62
N ASP A 116 -14.58 12.28 -5.63
CA ASP A 116 -13.18 11.90 -5.86
C ASP A 116 -12.65 11.00 -4.74
N LEU A 117 -12.97 11.33 -3.49
CA LEU A 117 -12.64 10.48 -2.35
C LEU A 117 -13.28 9.08 -2.49
N LEU A 118 -14.53 9.00 -2.93
CA LEU A 118 -15.23 7.74 -3.16
C LEU A 118 -14.56 6.92 -4.28
N LYS A 119 -14.20 7.56 -5.40
CA LYS A 119 -13.45 6.92 -6.50
C LYS A 119 -12.12 6.36 -6.01
N ASP A 120 -11.41 7.13 -5.20
CA ASP A 120 -10.12 6.77 -4.63
C ASP A 120 -10.24 5.59 -3.66
N HIS A 121 -11.19 5.63 -2.73
CA HIS A 121 -11.46 4.52 -1.81
C HIS A 121 -11.83 3.24 -2.57
N ARG A 122 -12.67 3.35 -3.60
CA ARG A 122 -13.08 2.20 -4.41
C ARG A 122 -11.92 1.57 -5.17
N ARG A 123 -11.04 2.37 -5.77
CA ARG A 123 -9.81 1.90 -6.43
C ARG A 123 -8.91 1.17 -5.45
N MET A 124 -8.71 1.74 -4.28
CA MET A 124 -7.88 1.16 -3.24
C MET A 124 -8.45 -0.17 -2.73
N ILE A 125 -9.77 -0.27 -2.50
CA ILE A 125 -10.42 -1.53 -2.12
C ILE A 125 -10.21 -2.61 -3.20
N ARG A 126 -10.38 -2.28 -4.47
CA ARG A 126 -10.16 -3.22 -5.57
C ARG A 126 -8.71 -3.70 -5.64
N ALA A 127 -7.74 -2.79 -5.52
CA ALA A 127 -6.32 -3.14 -5.50
C ALA A 127 -5.98 -4.06 -4.32
N LEU A 128 -6.52 -3.75 -3.13
CA LEU A 128 -6.32 -4.54 -1.93
C LEU A 128 -6.93 -5.95 -2.07
N HIS A 129 -8.15 -6.08 -2.60
CA HIS A 129 -8.77 -7.37 -2.86
C HIS A 129 -7.97 -8.19 -3.87
N THR A 130 -7.46 -7.56 -4.92
CA THR A 130 -6.60 -8.23 -5.91
C THR A 130 -5.31 -8.75 -5.28
N ALA A 131 -4.67 -7.92 -4.44
CA ALA A 131 -3.45 -8.31 -3.72
C ALA A 131 -3.72 -9.46 -2.73
N ILE A 132 -4.83 -9.41 -1.99
CA ILE A 132 -5.24 -10.46 -1.05
C ILE A 132 -5.54 -11.77 -1.80
N ALA A 133 -6.27 -11.72 -2.92
CA ALA A 133 -6.61 -12.90 -3.70
C ALA A 133 -5.36 -13.64 -4.22
N LYS A 134 -4.28 -12.90 -4.54
CA LYS A 134 -3.01 -13.51 -4.96
C LYS A 134 -2.31 -14.32 -3.87
N ILE A 135 -2.57 -14.04 -2.59
CA ILE A 135 -2.00 -14.84 -1.50
C ILE A 135 -2.50 -16.27 -1.57
N MET A 136 -3.75 -16.50 -1.96
CA MET A 136 -4.37 -17.82 -2.01
C MET A 136 -3.56 -18.82 -2.84
N ILE A 137 -2.89 -18.36 -3.90
CA ILE A 137 -2.06 -19.20 -4.78
C ILE A 137 -0.59 -19.29 -4.35
N TYR A 138 -0.23 -18.73 -3.19
CA TYR A 138 1.14 -18.84 -2.67
C TYR A 138 1.43 -20.29 -2.23
N PRO A 139 2.60 -20.87 -2.60
CA PRO A 139 2.85 -22.31 -2.42
C PRO A 139 2.78 -22.79 -0.97
N ASP A 140 3.26 -21.96 -0.03
CA ASP A 140 3.35 -22.34 1.39
C ASP A 140 2.24 -21.65 2.20
N HIS A 141 1.23 -22.42 2.61
CA HIS A 141 0.14 -21.92 3.46
C HIS A 141 -0.67 -20.75 2.87
N GLY A 142 -0.81 -20.67 1.54
CA GLY A 142 -1.51 -19.59 0.85
C GLY A 142 -2.98 -19.48 1.27
N GLU A 143 -3.68 -20.61 1.31
CA GLU A 143 -5.10 -20.67 1.70
C GLU A 143 -5.31 -20.25 3.16
N GLU A 144 -4.47 -20.74 4.08
CA GLU A 144 -4.56 -20.37 5.50
C GLU A 144 -4.23 -18.88 5.72
N MET A 145 -3.24 -18.35 5.01
CA MET A 145 -2.90 -16.92 5.05
C MET A 145 -4.03 -16.06 4.48
N TYR A 146 -4.65 -16.49 3.38
CA TYR A 146 -5.81 -15.84 2.81
C TYR A 146 -6.97 -15.81 3.80
N ALA A 147 -7.33 -16.98 4.38
CA ALA A 147 -8.38 -17.08 5.38
C ALA A 147 -8.10 -16.18 6.60
N LEU A 148 -6.86 -16.16 7.09
CA LEU A 148 -6.43 -15.29 8.19
C LEU A 148 -6.68 -13.80 7.90
N ILE A 149 -6.31 -13.32 6.72
CA ILE A 149 -6.50 -11.91 6.34
C ILE A 149 -7.98 -11.59 6.16
N ILE A 150 -8.75 -12.46 5.49
CA ILE A 150 -10.18 -12.26 5.28
C ILE A 150 -10.93 -12.21 6.63
N GLU A 151 -10.75 -13.20 7.48
CA GLU A 151 -11.47 -13.28 8.75
C GLU A 151 -11.08 -12.13 9.70
N LYS A 152 -9.81 -11.73 9.72
CA LYS A 152 -9.33 -10.67 10.60
C LYS A 152 -9.76 -9.27 10.20
N TYR A 153 -9.70 -8.94 8.90
CA TYR A 153 -9.79 -7.57 8.43
C TYR A 153 -10.98 -7.28 7.51
N ILE A 154 -11.42 -8.26 6.73
CA ILE A 154 -12.41 -8.07 5.67
C ILE A 154 -13.81 -8.48 6.14
N SER A 155 -13.94 -9.64 6.79
CA SER A 155 -15.23 -10.16 7.28
C SER A 155 -15.97 -9.12 8.12
N GLU A 156 -17.30 -9.07 7.97
CA GLU A 156 -18.18 -8.20 8.77
C GLU A 156 -18.19 -8.63 10.24
N GLU A 157 -18.08 -9.93 10.51
CA GLU A 157 -18.03 -10.46 11.87
C GLU A 157 -16.68 -10.15 12.53
N ARG A 158 -16.74 -9.51 13.68
CA ARG A 158 -15.57 -9.20 14.48
C ARG A 158 -15.48 -10.20 15.64
N GLN A 159 -14.46 -11.04 15.62
CA GLN A 159 -14.16 -11.93 16.74
C GLN A 159 -13.33 -11.19 17.78
N GLU A 160 -13.80 -11.20 19.04
CA GLU A 160 -12.96 -10.80 20.17
C GLU A 160 -11.84 -11.83 20.32
N ASN A 161 -10.62 -11.36 20.65
CA ASN A 161 -9.44 -12.21 20.77
C ASN A 161 -9.15 -13.06 19.50
N PHE A 162 -9.29 -12.44 18.32
CA PHE A 162 -9.16 -13.12 17.04
C PHE A 162 -7.91 -14.01 16.92
N GLU A 163 -6.78 -13.59 17.48
CA GLU A 163 -5.52 -14.36 17.44
C GLU A 163 -5.70 -15.72 18.13
N GLU A 164 -6.28 -15.74 19.33
CA GLU A 164 -6.52 -16.95 20.10
C GLU A 164 -7.55 -17.85 19.42
N TYR A 165 -8.66 -17.27 18.97
CA TYR A 165 -9.69 -17.97 18.19
C TYR A 165 -9.09 -18.65 16.95
N PHE A 166 -8.31 -17.92 16.14
CA PHE A 166 -7.72 -18.46 14.92
C PHE A 166 -6.70 -19.57 15.19
N CYS A 167 -5.88 -19.40 16.24
CA CYS A 167 -4.93 -20.42 16.68
C CYS A 167 -5.62 -21.72 17.08
N LEU A 168 -6.69 -21.64 17.87
CA LEU A 168 -7.47 -22.80 18.29
C LEU A 168 -8.18 -23.47 17.12
N LYS A 169 -8.86 -22.69 16.28
CA LYS A 169 -9.58 -23.18 15.10
C LYS A 169 -8.69 -23.97 14.14
N ASN A 170 -7.46 -23.51 13.93
CA ASN A 170 -6.53 -24.10 12.96
C ASN A 170 -5.45 -24.98 13.62
N SER A 171 -5.52 -25.22 14.94
CA SER A 171 -4.55 -26.00 15.70
C SER A 171 -3.09 -25.56 15.50
N ILE A 172 -2.86 -24.24 15.43
CA ILE A 172 -1.54 -23.64 15.26
C ILE A 172 -1.07 -22.87 16.48
N SER A 173 0.26 -22.76 16.64
CA SER A 173 0.84 -21.93 17.70
C SER A 173 0.71 -20.45 17.41
N LYS A 174 0.74 -19.62 18.45
CA LYS A 174 0.82 -18.14 18.34
C LYS A 174 2.02 -17.69 17.51
N ALA A 175 3.16 -18.38 17.63
CA ALA A 175 4.35 -18.10 16.83
C ALA A 175 4.10 -18.35 15.34
N THR A 176 3.42 -19.45 15.00
CA THR A 176 3.02 -19.77 13.61
C THR A 176 2.04 -18.72 13.06
N TYR A 177 1.01 -18.36 13.83
CA TYR A 177 0.08 -17.30 13.48
C TYR A 177 0.80 -15.99 13.16
N ASN A 178 1.69 -15.53 14.05
CA ASN A 178 2.42 -14.28 13.85
C ASN A 178 3.34 -14.32 12.62
N ARG A 179 3.95 -15.46 12.33
CA ARG A 179 4.76 -15.67 11.12
C ARG A 179 3.90 -15.60 9.85
N MET A 180 2.76 -16.30 9.84
CA MET A 180 1.82 -16.31 8.72
C MET A 180 1.24 -14.90 8.47
N HIS A 181 0.79 -14.22 9.52
CA HIS A 181 0.26 -12.87 9.42
C HIS A 181 1.30 -11.89 8.85
N ARG A 182 2.54 -11.97 9.33
CA ARG A 182 3.64 -11.13 8.85
C ARG A 182 3.98 -11.42 7.39
N LEU A 183 4.01 -12.68 7.00
CA LEU A 183 4.26 -13.09 5.62
C LEU A 183 3.13 -12.63 4.70
N ALA A 184 1.88 -12.88 5.05
CA ALA A 184 0.71 -12.44 4.29
C ALA A 184 0.72 -10.91 4.07
N THR A 185 0.95 -10.12 5.13
CA THR A 185 1.02 -8.67 5.02
C THR A 185 2.17 -8.22 4.11
N ARG A 186 3.33 -8.90 4.13
CA ARG A 186 4.44 -8.62 3.20
C ARG A 186 4.08 -8.92 1.75
N LEU A 187 3.41 -10.03 1.48
CA LEU A 187 2.96 -10.40 0.13
C LEU A 187 1.96 -9.38 -0.41
N ILE A 188 0.98 -8.98 0.41
CA ILE A 188 0.04 -7.90 0.05
C ILE A 188 0.80 -6.61 -0.24
N SER A 189 1.74 -6.23 0.63
CA SER A 189 2.56 -5.04 0.46
C SER A 189 3.33 -5.05 -0.87
N GLN A 190 3.95 -6.18 -1.21
CA GLN A 190 4.69 -6.32 -2.47
C GLN A 190 3.80 -6.13 -3.69
N GLU A 191 2.57 -6.60 -3.65
CA GLU A 191 1.61 -6.45 -4.75
C GLU A 191 1.05 -5.02 -4.85
N LEU A 192 0.65 -4.43 -3.73
CA LEU A 192 0.08 -3.08 -3.70
C LEU A 192 1.08 -2.02 -4.17
N TRP A 193 2.32 -2.09 -3.70
CA TRP A 193 3.32 -1.05 -3.93
C TRP A 193 4.22 -1.30 -5.15
N ARG A 194 3.88 -2.29 -5.98
CA ARG A 194 4.44 -2.47 -7.33
C ARG A 194 3.82 -1.56 -8.38
N VAL A 195 2.78 -0.84 -8.03
CA VAL A 195 1.96 -0.02 -8.93
C VAL A 195 2.70 1.25 -9.39
N PRO A 196 2.35 1.81 -10.56
CA PRO A 196 2.89 3.08 -11.03
C PRO A 196 2.73 4.22 -10.02
N SER A 197 3.62 5.19 -10.05
CA SER A 197 3.74 6.26 -9.04
C SER A 197 2.46 7.07 -8.77
N ASN A 198 1.56 7.17 -9.74
CA ASN A 198 0.27 7.85 -9.59
C ASN A 198 -0.71 7.13 -8.64
N GLU A 199 -0.66 5.80 -8.57
CA GLU A 199 -1.49 5.04 -7.62
C GLU A 199 -0.87 4.98 -6.22
N TYR A 200 0.46 5.09 -6.15
CA TYR A 200 1.18 5.19 -4.87
C TYR A 200 0.75 6.43 -4.07
N GLU A 201 0.67 7.60 -4.72
CA GLU A 201 0.21 8.84 -4.08
C GLU A 201 -1.26 8.75 -3.62
N LEU A 202 -2.10 8.06 -4.39
CA LEU A 202 -3.48 7.78 -4.02
C LEU A 202 -3.56 7.00 -2.70
N PHE A 203 -2.80 5.92 -2.56
CA PHE A 203 -2.80 5.10 -1.35
C PHE A 203 -2.32 5.88 -0.14
N LEU A 204 -1.29 6.72 -0.29
CA LEU A 204 -0.82 7.58 0.79
C LEU A 204 -1.86 8.60 1.23
N ARG A 205 -2.63 9.18 0.29
CA ARG A 205 -3.75 10.09 0.63
C ARG A 205 -4.83 9.40 1.45
N VAL A 206 -5.25 8.20 1.03
CA VAL A 206 -6.26 7.43 1.78
C VAL A 206 -5.78 7.09 3.20
N ILE A 207 -4.50 6.70 3.35
CA ILE A 207 -3.92 6.42 4.67
C ILE A 207 -3.94 7.67 5.55
N ALA A 208 -3.55 8.83 5.01
CA ALA A 208 -3.52 10.10 5.75
C ALA A 208 -4.91 10.52 6.24
N LEU A 209 -5.96 10.29 5.44
CA LEU A 209 -7.34 10.56 5.84
C LEU A 209 -7.78 9.66 7.00
N CYS A 210 -7.39 8.38 7.00
CA CYS A 210 -7.70 7.46 8.09
C CYS A 210 -7.01 7.82 9.42
N ASP A 211 -5.88 8.52 9.39
CA ASP A 211 -5.14 8.95 10.59
C ASP A 211 -5.74 10.23 11.23
N ASN A 212 -6.50 11.04 10.47
CA ASN A 212 -7.10 12.30 10.95
C ASN A 212 -8.46 12.14 11.65
N ASP A 213 -9.05 10.95 11.63
CA ASP A 213 -10.35 10.62 12.24
C ASP A 213 -10.22 10.07 13.68
N VAL A 214 -9.11 10.36 14.39
CA VAL A 214 -8.86 9.93 15.79
C VAL A 214 -8.95 11.12 16.74
#